data_470fdfd7ac30bc7d4751aa2ec3b9bfbc
#
_entry.id   470fdfd7ac30bc7d4751aa2ec3b9bfbc
#
_cell.length_a   1.000
_cell.length_b   1.000
_cell.length_c   1.000
_cell.angle_alpha   90.00
_cell.angle_beta   90.00
_cell.angle_gamma   90.00
#
_symmetry.space_group_name_H-M   'P 1'
#
loop_
_entity.id
_entity.type
_entity.pdbx_description
1 polymer ?
#
loop_
_entity_poly.entity_id
_entity_poly.type
_entity_poly.pdbx_seq_one_letter_code
_entity_poly.pdbx_strand_id
1 'polypeptide(L)'
;MLGWELPPHNSGGLGVACYHLSKALAIEGASIDFVVPYSAKHDNIDFMKIHNATKLSPLDRYGMGAYDSKFALATEAQAEQADVKDIRGVQRQYTKYVENLVSKKNTTFDAIHAHDWLTMEAGIRAKELTNAPLIVHVHATEFDRAGGNQGNPIVHEIEYQGLMVADRILAVSEITRQIIINKYGIPADKVEVMHNAIDVTSFDDGYEYDQRTYK
;
A
#
# COMPACT_ATOMS: atom_id res chain seq x y z
N MET A 1 -4.88 7.09 4.92
CA MET A 1 -4.25 5.83 4.47
C MET A 1 -3.80 5.98 3.03
N LEU A 2 -2.65 5.41 2.69
CA LEU A 2 -2.05 5.48 1.36
C LEU A 2 -2.03 4.06 0.78
N GLY A 3 -2.84 3.81 -0.26
CA GLY A 3 -2.94 2.52 -0.90
C GLY A 3 -2.75 2.60 -2.41
N TRP A 4 -2.58 1.46 -3.05
CA TRP A 4 -2.36 1.38 -4.48
C TRP A 4 -3.56 0.79 -5.23
N GLU A 5 -4.35 0.01 -4.52
CA GLU A 5 -5.50 -0.73 -5.05
C GLU A 5 -6.66 -0.74 -4.06
N LEU A 6 -7.88 -0.80 -4.58
CA LEU A 6 -9.11 -1.09 -3.85
C LEU A 6 -10.09 -1.86 -4.75
N PRO A 7 -10.90 -2.77 -4.19
CA PRO A 7 -11.99 -3.40 -4.95
C PRO A 7 -12.97 -2.38 -5.54
N PRO A 8 -13.50 -2.62 -6.74
CA PRO A 8 -13.30 -3.77 -7.62
C PRO A 8 -12.05 -3.63 -8.53
N HIS A 9 -11.20 -2.63 -8.33
CA HIS A 9 -10.08 -2.28 -9.19
C HIS A 9 -8.73 -2.77 -8.62
N ASN A 10 -8.71 -3.97 -8.06
CA ASN A 10 -7.52 -4.61 -7.52
C ASN A 10 -7.03 -5.75 -8.42
N SER A 11 -5.72 -5.94 -8.48
CA SER A 11 -5.08 -7.02 -9.22
C SER A 11 -4.71 -8.21 -8.32
N GLY A 12 -4.79 -8.04 -6.99
CA GLY A 12 -4.37 -9.04 -6.02
C GLY A 12 -4.92 -8.82 -4.62
N GLY A 13 -4.29 -9.46 -3.64
CA GLY A 13 -4.71 -9.46 -2.24
C GLY A 13 -4.52 -8.13 -1.52
N LEU A 14 -3.59 -7.27 -1.98
CA LEU A 14 -3.28 -5.99 -1.35
C LEU A 14 -4.53 -5.10 -1.22
N GLY A 15 -5.25 -4.91 -2.32
CA GLY A 15 -6.47 -4.08 -2.33
C GLY A 15 -7.57 -4.64 -1.43
N VAL A 16 -7.72 -5.96 -1.39
CA VAL A 16 -8.69 -6.65 -0.51
C VAL A 16 -8.31 -6.46 0.95
N ALA A 17 -7.04 -6.64 1.30
CA ALA A 17 -6.55 -6.42 2.67
C ALA A 17 -6.74 -4.95 3.11
N CYS A 18 -6.40 -3.99 2.26
CA CYS A 18 -6.62 -2.57 2.53
C CYS A 18 -8.10 -2.24 2.75
N TYR A 19 -9.00 -2.82 1.94
CA TYR A 19 -10.44 -2.63 2.08
C TYR A 19 -10.96 -3.13 3.43
N HIS A 20 -10.66 -4.40 3.79
CA HIS A 20 -11.16 -4.98 5.03
C HIS A 20 -10.56 -4.32 6.27
N LEU A 21 -9.28 -3.97 6.24
CA LEU A 21 -8.63 -3.21 7.31
C LEU A 21 -9.29 -1.83 7.49
N SER A 22 -9.50 -1.11 6.40
CA SER A 22 -10.15 0.21 6.47
C SER A 22 -11.59 0.11 7.01
N LYS A 23 -12.34 -0.91 6.57
CA LYS A 23 -13.70 -1.16 7.08
C LYS A 23 -13.69 -1.43 8.59
N ALA A 24 -12.79 -2.30 9.05
CA ALA A 24 -12.67 -2.61 10.47
C ALA A 24 -12.28 -1.37 11.31
N LEU A 25 -11.30 -0.60 10.85
CA LEU A 25 -10.89 0.64 11.53
C LEU A 25 -12.01 1.68 11.57
N ALA A 26 -12.81 1.80 10.51
CA ALA A 26 -13.96 2.70 10.49
C ALA A 26 -15.05 2.27 11.49
N ILE A 27 -15.28 0.96 11.65
CA ILE A 27 -16.19 0.41 12.68
C ILE A 27 -15.69 0.78 14.09
N GLU A 28 -14.38 0.77 14.32
CA GLU A 28 -13.76 1.21 15.58
C GLU A 28 -13.71 2.74 15.76
N GLY A 29 -14.30 3.50 14.82
CA GLY A 29 -14.45 4.95 14.90
C GLY A 29 -13.37 5.77 14.21
N ALA A 30 -12.47 5.15 13.44
CA ALA A 30 -11.49 5.89 12.66
C ALA A 30 -12.14 6.61 11.47
N SER A 31 -11.82 7.89 11.29
CA SER A 31 -12.14 8.64 10.08
C SER A 31 -11.00 8.49 9.07
N ILE A 32 -11.29 7.94 7.90
CA ILE A 32 -10.26 7.53 6.94
C ILE A 32 -10.36 8.33 5.65
N ASP A 33 -9.28 9.04 5.32
CA ASP A 33 -8.98 9.53 3.97
C ASP A 33 -8.06 8.52 3.27
N PHE A 34 -8.56 7.83 2.25
CA PHE A 34 -7.83 6.80 1.51
C PHE A 34 -7.43 7.31 0.13
N VAL A 35 -6.13 7.27 -0.21
CA VAL A 35 -5.62 7.75 -1.50
C VAL A 35 -5.30 6.57 -2.41
N VAL A 36 -5.76 6.62 -3.66
CA VAL A 36 -5.45 5.66 -4.73
C VAL A 36 -4.82 6.36 -5.94
N PRO A 37 -3.97 5.68 -6.74
CA PRO A 37 -3.25 6.30 -7.87
C PRO A 37 -4.07 6.43 -9.16
N TYR A 38 -5.35 6.14 -9.14
CA TYR A 38 -6.23 6.15 -10.32
C TYR A 38 -7.52 6.91 -10.04
N SER A 39 -8.31 7.14 -11.10
CA SER A 39 -9.62 7.77 -11.01
C SER A 39 -10.71 6.75 -11.31
N ALA A 40 -11.47 6.39 -10.29
CA ALA A 40 -12.63 5.52 -10.39
C ALA A 40 -13.69 5.90 -9.37
N LYS A 41 -14.92 5.45 -9.59
CA LYS A 41 -15.97 5.48 -8.58
C LYS A 41 -15.90 4.20 -7.74
N HIS A 42 -16.17 4.35 -6.46
CA HIS A 42 -16.26 3.26 -5.49
C HIS A 42 -17.61 3.34 -4.76
N ASP A 43 -18.68 3.14 -5.52
CA ASP A 43 -20.06 3.40 -5.06
C ASP A 43 -20.50 2.52 -3.86
N ASN A 44 -19.80 1.41 -3.62
CA ASN A 44 -20.07 0.48 -2.52
C ASN A 44 -19.16 0.71 -1.28
N ILE A 45 -18.41 1.82 -1.24
CA ILE A 45 -17.53 2.16 -0.14
C ILE A 45 -17.97 3.50 0.45
N ASP A 46 -18.66 3.43 1.57
CA ASP A 46 -19.26 4.60 2.28
C ASP A 46 -18.58 4.89 3.63
N PHE A 47 -17.76 3.96 4.13
CA PHE A 47 -17.08 4.04 5.43
C PHE A 47 -15.77 4.83 5.42
N MET A 48 -15.29 5.25 4.25
CA MET A 48 -14.08 6.06 4.11
C MET A 48 -14.19 7.03 2.93
N LYS A 49 -13.41 8.11 2.97
CA LYS A 49 -13.32 9.06 1.87
C LYS A 49 -12.17 8.69 0.93
N ILE A 50 -12.49 8.37 -0.32
CA ILE A 50 -11.51 7.98 -1.33
C ILE A 50 -11.05 9.19 -2.13
N HIS A 51 -9.75 9.32 -2.32
CA HIS A 51 -9.08 10.35 -3.11
C HIS A 51 -8.38 9.75 -4.32
N ASN A 52 -8.68 10.27 -5.49
CA ASN A 52 -8.08 9.87 -6.75
C ASN A 52 -6.86 10.76 -7.03
N ALA A 53 -5.65 10.24 -6.90
CA ALA A 53 -4.43 11.02 -7.04
C ALA A 53 -4.06 11.37 -8.48
N THR A 54 -4.53 10.59 -9.45
CA THR A 54 -4.31 10.84 -10.88
C THR A 54 -5.62 10.80 -11.67
N LYS A 55 -5.54 11.10 -12.97
CA LYS A 55 -6.66 10.95 -13.90
C LYS A 55 -6.63 9.63 -14.68
N LEU A 56 -5.65 8.76 -14.39
CA LEU A 56 -5.56 7.45 -15.02
C LEU A 56 -6.78 6.60 -14.68
N SER A 57 -7.32 5.89 -15.64
CA SER A 57 -8.31 4.86 -15.34
C SER A 57 -7.64 3.63 -14.71
N PRO A 58 -8.39 2.75 -14.04
CA PRO A 58 -7.84 1.48 -13.55
C PRO A 58 -7.21 0.62 -14.65
N LEU A 59 -7.72 0.69 -15.89
CA LEU A 59 -7.18 -0.03 -17.05
C LEU A 59 -5.84 0.53 -17.51
N ASP A 60 -5.66 1.87 -17.47
CA ASP A 60 -4.38 2.52 -17.83
C ASP A 60 -3.25 2.13 -16.88
N ARG A 61 -3.60 1.62 -15.69
CA ARG A 61 -2.69 1.15 -14.64
C ARG A 61 -2.38 -0.36 -14.75
N TYR A 62 -2.90 -1.04 -15.76
CA TYR A 62 -2.62 -2.46 -15.96
C TYR A 62 -1.11 -2.69 -16.13
N GLY A 63 -0.53 -3.62 -15.35
CA GLY A 63 0.92 -3.84 -15.32
C GLY A 63 1.71 -2.88 -14.41
N MET A 64 1.04 -2.03 -13.61
CA MET A 64 1.67 -1.13 -12.64
C MET A 64 1.30 -1.48 -11.18
N GLY A 65 1.04 -2.75 -10.91
CA GLY A 65 0.76 -3.25 -9.56
C GLY A 65 2.03 -3.42 -8.72
N ALA A 66 1.86 -3.62 -7.42
CA ALA A 66 2.97 -3.83 -6.48
C ALA A 66 3.84 -5.04 -6.85
N TYR A 67 3.27 -5.99 -7.58
CA TYR A 67 3.94 -7.22 -8.04
C TYR A 67 4.58 -7.10 -9.44
N ASP A 68 4.40 -5.97 -10.11
CA ASP A 68 4.91 -5.72 -11.47
C ASP A 68 6.28 -5.03 -11.47
N SER A 69 7.09 -5.25 -10.46
CA SER A 69 8.41 -4.63 -10.25
C SER A 69 9.39 -4.79 -11.42
N LYS A 70 9.10 -5.72 -12.34
CA LYS A 70 9.89 -5.95 -13.56
C LYS A 70 9.91 -4.74 -14.50
N PHE A 71 8.93 -3.84 -14.42
CA PHE A 71 8.81 -2.66 -15.27
C PHE A 71 9.31 -1.37 -14.59
N ALA A 72 9.75 -1.44 -13.36
CA ALA A 72 10.12 -0.28 -12.56
C ALA A 72 11.61 0.06 -12.67
N LEU A 73 12.17 0.27 -13.88
CA LEU A 73 13.60 0.46 -13.98
C LEU A 73 14.03 1.59 -14.92
N ALA A 74 13.55 2.78 -14.62
CA ALA A 74 14.29 3.96 -15.05
C ALA A 74 15.26 4.38 -13.90
N THR A 75 16.49 4.72 -14.24
CA THR A 75 17.38 5.45 -13.33
C THR A 75 16.72 6.77 -12.93
N GLU A 76 17.13 7.40 -11.81
CA GLU A 76 16.55 8.70 -11.39
C GLU A 76 16.52 9.74 -12.52
N ALA A 77 17.59 9.81 -13.35
CA ALA A 77 17.65 10.71 -14.50
C ALA A 77 16.63 10.34 -15.62
N GLN A 78 16.31 9.07 -15.78
CA GLN A 78 15.27 8.61 -16.71
C GLN A 78 13.86 8.78 -16.08
N ALA A 79 13.78 8.70 -14.76
CA ALA A 79 12.54 8.91 -14.03
C ALA A 79 12.06 10.37 -14.08
N GLU A 80 12.96 11.35 -14.13
CA GLU A 80 12.60 12.77 -14.31
C GLU A 80 12.00 13.07 -15.70
N GLN A 81 12.34 12.25 -16.71
CA GLN A 81 11.84 12.38 -18.08
C GLN A 81 10.72 11.39 -18.42
N ALA A 82 10.39 10.48 -17.48
CA ALA A 82 9.41 9.44 -17.71
C ALA A 82 8.00 10.02 -17.94
N ASP A 83 7.37 9.56 -19.00
CA ASP A 83 5.95 9.82 -19.26
C ASP A 83 5.12 9.29 -18.07
N VAL A 84 4.00 9.94 -17.82
CA VAL A 84 3.00 9.57 -16.78
C VAL A 84 2.59 8.09 -16.82
N LYS A 85 2.86 7.41 -17.90
CA LYS A 85 2.50 6.00 -18.14
C LYS A 85 3.42 4.98 -17.47
N ASP A 86 4.59 5.39 -16.95
CA ASP A 86 5.43 4.48 -16.18
C ASP A 86 5.09 4.54 -14.68
N ILE A 87 5.44 3.47 -13.95
CA ILE A 87 5.10 3.33 -12.53
C ILE A 87 5.73 4.44 -11.68
N ARG A 88 6.94 4.90 -12.01
CA ARG A 88 7.63 5.99 -11.29
C ARG A 88 6.98 7.35 -11.55
N GLY A 89 6.51 7.59 -12.78
CA GLY A 89 5.70 8.76 -13.11
C GLY A 89 4.40 8.81 -12.32
N VAL A 90 3.72 7.68 -12.19
CA VAL A 90 2.51 7.56 -11.37
C VAL A 90 2.83 7.79 -9.89
N GLN A 91 3.91 7.20 -9.35
CA GLN A 91 4.33 7.42 -7.97
C GLN A 91 4.61 8.90 -7.68
N ARG A 92 5.32 9.62 -8.57
CA ARG A 92 5.59 11.06 -8.40
C ARG A 92 4.29 11.87 -8.37
N GLN A 93 3.35 11.60 -9.26
CA GLN A 93 2.04 12.28 -9.24
C GLN A 93 1.25 11.94 -7.97
N TYR A 94 1.29 10.69 -7.55
CA TYR A 94 0.67 10.23 -6.31
C TYR A 94 1.26 10.98 -5.11
N THR A 95 2.58 11.03 -4.99
CA THR A 95 3.28 11.75 -3.92
C THR A 95 2.91 13.24 -3.93
N LYS A 96 2.93 13.87 -5.11
CA LYS A 96 2.54 15.28 -5.25
C LYS A 96 1.09 15.55 -4.84
N TYR A 97 0.20 14.64 -5.16
CA TYR A 97 -1.20 14.73 -4.71
C TYR A 97 -1.31 14.65 -3.19
N VAL A 98 -0.60 13.69 -2.56
CA VAL A 98 -0.56 13.53 -1.10
C VAL A 98 0.01 14.78 -0.42
N GLU A 99 1.13 15.32 -0.91
CA GLU A 99 1.67 16.59 -0.43
C GLU A 99 0.62 17.72 -0.43
N ASN A 100 -0.09 17.89 -1.54
CA ASN A 100 -1.14 18.90 -1.65
C ASN A 100 -2.33 18.63 -0.73
N LEU A 101 -2.68 17.33 -0.52
CA LEU A 101 -3.77 16.94 0.35
C LEU A 101 -3.47 17.30 1.81
N VAL A 102 -2.28 16.91 2.30
CA VAL A 102 -1.89 17.09 3.70
C VAL A 102 -1.51 18.55 4.04
N SER A 103 -1.12 19.34 3.02
CA SER A 103 -0.77 20.76 3.19
C SER A 103 -1.98 21.69 3.20
N LYS A 104 -3.21 21.17 3.03
CA LYS A 104 -4.40 22.03 3.08
C LYS A 104 -4.59 22.61 4.48
N LYS A 105 -4.91 23.89 4.52
CA LYS A 105 -5.19 24.61 5.77
C LYS A 105 -6.31 23.89 6.54
N ASN A 106 -6.12 23.71 7.84
CA ASN A 106 -7.04 23.04 8.76
C ASN A 106 -7.23 21.52 8.51
N THR A 107 -6.30 20.86 7.82
CA THR A 107 -6.29 19.39 7.72
C THR A 107 -5.27 18.87 8.73
N THR A 108 -5.71 17.99 9.62
CA THR A 108 -4.87 17.29 10.60
C THR A 108 -5.09 15.80 10.45
N PHE A 109 -4.03 15.04 10.64
CA PHE A 109 -4.08 13.57 10.63
C PHE A 109 -3.38 13.06 11.89
N ASP A 110 -4.01 12.11 12.58
CA ASP A 110 -3.45 11.48 13.78
C ASP A 110 -2.38 10.44 13.41
N ALA A 111 -2.48 9.83 12.22
CA ALA A 111 -1.50 8.90 11.68
C ALA A 111 -1.52 8.87 10.15
N ILE A 112 -0.36 8.57 9.57
CA ILE A 112 -0.19 8.24 8.15
C ILE A 112 0.05 6.73 8.08
N HIS A 113 -0.75 6.02 7.29
CA HIS A 113 -0.62 4.57 7.11
C HIS A 113 -0.37 4.26 5.63
N ALA A 114 0.84 3.81 5.29
CA ALA A 114 1.29 3.52 3.94
C ALA A 114 1.41 2.00 3.71
N HIS A 115 0.88 1.52 2.58
CA HIS A 115 0.84 0.10 2.23
C HIS A 115 1.78 -0.19 1.06
N ASP A 116 2.80 -0.99 1.31
CA ASP A 116 3.85 -1.42 0.40
C ASP A 116 4.67 -0.27 -0.24
N TRP A 117 5.73 -0.64 -0.96
CA TRP A 117 6.76 0.24 -1.50
C TRP A 117 6.22 1.38 -2.38
N LEU A 118 5.13 1.14 -3.12
CA LEU A 118 4.54 2.12 -4.03
C LEU A 118 4.03 3.39 -3.33
N THR A 119 3.74 3.30 -2.03
CA THR A 119 3.18 4.39 -1.23
C THR A 119 4.16 4.98 -0.22
N MET A 120 5.33 4.36 -0.03
CA MET A 120 6.29 4.75 1.00
C MET A 120 6.83 6.17 0.81
N GLU A 121 7.21 6.56 -0.41
CA GLU A 121 7.69 7.92 -0.70
C GLU A 121 6.63 8.98 -0.33
N ALA A 122 5.38 8.72 -0.67
CA ALA A 122 4.28 9.61 -0.29
C ALA A 122 4.04 9.63 1.23
N GLY A 123 4.21 8.49 1.90
CA GLY A 123 4.16 8.38 3.36
C GLY A 123 5.23 9.21 4.05
N ILE A 124 6.48 9.13 3.59
CA ILE A 124 7.59 9.93 4.09
C ILE A 124 7.28 11.43 3.95
N ARG A 125 6.84 11.87 2.76
CA ARG A 125 6.50 13.27 2.51
C ARG A 125 5.34 13.76 3.37
N ALA A 126 4.31 12.92 3.55
CA ALA A 126 3.19 13.25 4.42
C ALA A 126 3.64 13.42 5.89
N LYS A 127 4.50 12.51 6.40
CA LYS A 127 5.09 12.63 7.74
C LYS A 127 5.88 13.93 7.91
N GLU A 128 6.75 14.24 6.96
CA GLU A 128 7.57 15.48 7.00
C GLU A 128 6.72 16.75 7.07
N LEU A 129 5.59 16.78 6.37
CA LEU A 129 4.72 17.95 6.28
C LEU A 129 3.75 18.09 7.46
N THR A 130 3.38 16.96 8.10
CA THR A 130 2.35 16.95 9.14
C THR A 130 2.87 16.68 10.54
N ASN A 131 4.07 16.12 10.69
CA ASN A 131 4.60 15.49 11.92
C ASN A 131 3.73 14.36 12.47
N ALA A 132 2.75 13.87 11.71
CA ALA A 132 1.97 12.70 12.10
C ALA A 132 2.84 11.43 12.03
N PRO A 133 2.67 10.46 12.95
CA PRO A 133 3.41 9.22 12.90
C PRO A 133 3.12 8.45 11.61
N LEU A 134 4.19 7.89 11.01
CA LEU A 134 4.12 7.05 9.83
C LEU A 134 4.12 5.58 10.23
N ILE A 135 3.07 4.88 9.86
CA ILE A 135 2.96 3.43 9.91
C ILE A 135 3.18 2.89 8.50
N VAL A 136 4.14 2.00 8.33
CA VAL A 136 4.37 1.28 7.06
C VAL A 136 3.87 -0.15 7.21
N HIS A 137 2.93 -0.56 6.37
CA HIS A 137 2.38 -1.91 6.35
C HIS A 137 2.94 -2.66 5.15
N VAL A 138 3.70 -3.73 5.41
CA VAL A 138 4.41 -4.51 4.40
C VAL A 138 3.64 -5.80 4.14
N HIS A 139 3.03 -5.89 2.95
CA HIS A 139 2.35 -7.09 2.48
C HIS A 139 3.30 -8.04 1.76
N ALA A 140 4.31 -7.50 1.08
CA ALA A 140 5.44 -8.25 0.52
C ALA A 140 6.62 -7.31 0.33
N THR A 141 7.83 -7.79 0.61
CA THR A 141 9.07 -7.08 0.27
C THR A 141 9.52 -7.44 -1.14
N GLU A 142 10.48 -6.68 -1.69
CA GLU A 142 11.09 -7.04 -2.97
C GLU A 142 11.81 -8.39 -2.89
N PHE A 143 12.36 -8.78 -1.74
CA PHE A 143 12.91 -10.12 -1.55
C PHE A 143 11.86 -11.22 -1.70
N ASP A 144 10.63 -11.01 -1.22
CA ASP A 144 9.52 -11.94 -1.41
C ASP A 144 9.14 -12.03 -2.88
N ARG A 145 8.97 -10.88 -3.56
CA ARG A 145 8.59 -10.79 -4.97
C ARG A 145 9.63 -11.37 -5.92
N ALA A 146 10.91 -11.23 -5.57
CA ALA A 146 12.03 -11.75 -6.34
C ALA A 146 12.30 -13.26 -6.10
N GLY A 147 11.49 -13.92 -5.26
CA GLY A 147 11.67 -15.35 -4.95
C GLY A 147 13.00 -15.66 -4.25
N GLY A 148 13.45 -14.75 -3.38
CA GLY A 148 14.72 -14.85 -2.64
C GLY A 148 15.96 -14.39 -3.42
N ASN A 149 15.81 -13.98 -4.69
CA ASN A 149 16.87 -13.32 -5.47
C ASN A 149 17.04 -11.86 -5.03
N GLN A 150 18.05 -11.17 -5.61
CA GLN A 150 18.35 -9.78 -5.22
C GLN A 150 17.23 -8.79 -5.56
N GLY A 151 16.36 -9.11 -6.54
CA GLY A 151 15.25 -8.21 -6.93
C GLY A 151 15.73 -6.90 -7.55
N ASN A 152 14.84 -5.92 -7.53
CA ASN A 152 15.04 -4.61 -8.11
C ASN A 152 15.71 -3.64 -7.12
N PRO A 153 16.92 -3.13 -7.38
CA PRO A 153 17.64 -2.27 -6.43
C PRO A 153 16.93 -0.96 -6.13
N ILE A 154 16.16 -0.40 -7.08
CA ILE A 154 15.39 0.83 -6.86
C ILE A 154 14.25 0.56 -5.87
N VAL A 155 13.56 -0.56 -6.00
CA VAL A 155 12.50 -0.95 -5.07
C VAL A 155 13.07 -1.20 -3.68
N HIS A 156 14.22 -1.88 -3.58
CA HIS A 156 14.93 -2.06 -2.31
C HIS A 156 15.27 -0.74 -1.63
N GLU A 157 15.75 0.25 -2.39
CA GLU A 157 16.07 1.56 -1.84
C GLU A 157 14.82 2.27 -1.31
N ILE A 158 13.70 2.24 -2.06
CA ILE A 158 12.44 2.83 -1.62
C ILE A 158 11.92 2.14 -0.35
N GLU A 159 11.95 0.81 -0.32
CA GLU A 159 11.57 0.03 0.86
C GLU A 159 12.46 0.36 2.05
N TYR A 160 13.79 0.37 1.87
CA TYR A 160 14.73 0.71 2.92
C TYR A 160 14.44 2.09 3.52
N GLN A 161 14.28 3.11 2.69
CA GLN A 161 13.96 4.46 3.14
C GLN A 161 12.62 4.53 3.87
N GLY A 162 11.59 3.90 3.34
CA GLY A 162 10.26 3.82 3.97
C GLY A 162 10.31 3.17 5.34
N LEU A 163 10.98 2.04 5.44
CA LEU A 163 11.14 1.28 6.68
C LEU A 163 11.97 2.05 7.72
N MET A 164 13.06 2.72 7.31
CA MET A 164 13.90 3.50 8.21
C MET A 164 13.15 4.70 8.81
N VAL A 165 12.36 5.41 8.01
CA VAL A 165 11.63 6.62 8.41
C VAL A 165 10.34 6.31 9.18
N ALA A 166 9.74 5.14 8.99
CA ALA A 166 8.52 4.73 9.69
C ALA A 166 8.67 4.77 11.23
N ASP A 167 7.64 5.16 11.95
CA ASP A 167 7.57 5.07 13.42
C ASP A 167 7.20 3.67 13.88
N ARG A 168 6.36 2.97 13.10
CA ARG A 168 5.99 1.57 13.28
C ARG A 168 5.92 0.87 11.94
N ILE A 169 6.24 -0.41 11.93
CA ILE A 169 6.18 -1.26 10.76
C ILE A 169 5.30 -2.46 11.10
N LEU A 170 4.31 -2.71 10.27
CA LEU A 170 3.44 -3.87 10.36
C LEU A 170 3.81 -4.84 9.25
N ALA A 171 4.23 -6.04 9.60
CA ALA A 171 4.53 -7.12 8.66
C ALA A 171 3.39 -8.14 8.68
N VAL A 172 2.91 -8.58 7.52
CA VAL A 172 1.77 -9.52 7.42
C VAL A 172 2.09 -10.93 7.92
N SER A 173 3.36 -11.25 8.17
CA SER A 173 3.81 -12.54 8.68
C SER A 173 5.12 -12.44 9.44
N GLU A 174 5.44 -13.46 10.25
CA GLU A 174 6.74 -13.56 10.89
C GLU A 174 7.87 -13.72 9.85
N ILE A 175 7.62 -14.36 8.72
CA ILE A 175 8.60 -14.49 7.62
C ILE A 175 8.95 -13.10 7.08
N THR A 176 7.95 -12.29 6.75
CA THR A 176 8.14 -10.91 6.28
C THR A 176 8.85 -10.06 7.34
N ARG A 177 8.47 -10.21 8.63
CA ARG A 177 9.14 -9.55 9.74
C ARG A 177 10.63 -9.88 9.80
N GLN A 178 11.00 -11.16 9.68
CA GLN A 178 12.40 -11.59 9.68
C GLN A 178 13.18 -11.06 8.47
N ILE A 179 12.57 -10.95 7.30
CA ILE A 179 13.18 -10.32 6.13
C ILE A 179 13.47 -8.84 6.41
N ILE A 180 12.50 -8.11 6.96
CA ILE A 180 12.67 -6.69 7.30
C ILE A 180 13.82 -6.49 8.30
N ILE A 181 13.90 -7.30 9.34
CA ILE A 181 14.96 -7.22 10.34
C ILE A 181 16.33 -7.61 9.75
N ASN A 182 16.40 -8.78 9.08
CA ASN A 182 17.68 -9.37 8.73
C ASN A 182 18.24 -8.86 7.39
N LYS A 183 17.39 -8.47 6.44
CA LYS A 183 17.83 -8.01 5.11
C LYS A 183 17.89 -6.49 4.99
N TYR A 184 16.96 -5.79 5.64
CA TYR A 184 16.96 -4.31 5.65
C TYR A 184 17.65 -3.73 6.89
N GLY A 185 18.00 -4.55 7.90
CA GLY A 185 18.69 -4.08 9.11
C GLY A 185 17.81 -3.23 10.03
N ILE A 186 16.49 -3.38 9.96
CA ILE A 186 15.56 -2.60 10.78
C ILE A 186 15.51 -3.14 12.21
N PRO A 187 15.53 -2.27 13.24
CA PRO A 187 15.40 -2.68 14.64
C PRO A 187 14.13 -3.50 14.90
N ALA A 188 14.27 -4.63 15.60
CA ALA A 188 13.18 -5.59 15.80
C ALA A 188 12.00 -5.04 16.62
N ASP A 189 12.24 -4.08 17.51
CA ASP A 189 11.24 -3.40 18.33
C ASP A 189 10.36 -2.43 17.53
N LYS A 190 10.76 -2.13 16.30
CA LYS A 190 10.01 -1.29 15.36
C LYS A 190 9.04 -2.08 14.49
N VAL A 191 9.20 -3.42 14.43
CA VAL A 191 8.47 -4.30 13.52
C VAL A 191 7.55 -5.24 14.28
N GLU A 192 6.25 -5.12 14.03
CA GLU A 192 5.20 -5.96 14.60
C GLU A 192 4.58 -6.86 13.54
N VAL A 193 4.11 -8.04 13.92
CA VAL A 193 3.37 -8.93 13.01
C VAL A 193 1.88 -8.63 13.12
N MET A 194 1.25 -8.35 11.98
CA MET A 194 -0.19 -8.18 11.86
C MET A 194 -0.68 -8.97 10.65
N HIS A 195 -1.28 -10.13 10.90
CA HIS A 195 -1.83 -10.97 9.85
C HIS A 195 -3.01 -10.29 9.14
N ASN A 196 -3.08 -10.47 7.82
CA ASN A 196 -4.26 -10.07 7.07
C ASN A 196 -5.47 -10.88 7.56
N ALA A 197 -6.63 -10.21 7.63
CA ALA A 197 -7.89 -10.83 8.01
C ALA A 197 -8.99 -10.47 7.00
N ILE A 198 -10.02 -11.29 6.97
CA ILE A 198 -11.22 -11.08 6.17
C ILE A 198 -12.45 -11.13 7.05
N ASP A 199 -13.52 -10.47 6.62
CA ASP A 199 -14.82 -10.56 7.29
C ASP A 199 -15.47 -11.90 6.94
N VAL A 200 -15.45 -12.84 7.88
CA VAL A 200 -16.00 -14.19 7.69
C VAL A 200 -17.52 -14.21 7.62
N THR A 201 -18.19 -13.17 8.13
CA THR A 201 -19.67 -13.10 8.10
C THR A 201 -20.21 -12.94 6.67
N SER A 202 -19.40 -12.43 5.75
CA SER A 202 -19.75 -12.32 4.33
C SER A 202 -19.71 -13.66 3.57
N PHE A 203 -19.23 -14.73 4.18
CA PHE A 203 -19.13 -16.06 3.58
C PHE A 203 -20.14 -17.06 4.15
N ASP A 204 -21.04 -16.61 5.02
CA ASP A 204 -22.01 -17.48 5.70
C ASP A 204 -23.27 -17.76 4.82
N ASP A 205 -23.06 -17.96 3.53
CA ASP A 205 -24.08 -18.34 2.55
C ASP A 205 -24.34 -19.84 2.58
N GLY A 206 -24.39 -20.48 3.76
CA GLY A 206 -24.94 -21.83 3.94
C GLY A 206 -24.43 -22.88 2.93
N TYR A 207 -23.17 -22.82 2.53
CA TYR A 207 -22.60 -23.80 1.61
C TYR A 207 -22.49 -25.15 2.31
N GLU A 208 -23.47 -26.05 2.08
CA GLU A 208 -23.37 -27.44 2.50
C GLU A 208 -22.27 -28.12 1.67
N TYR A 209 -21.15 -28.39 2.31
CA TYR A 209 -20.06 -29.19 1.73
C TYR A 209 -20.55 -30.59 1.42
N ASP A 210 -20.68 -30.94 0.15
CA ASP A 210 -20.91 -32.36 -0.24
C ASP A 210 -19.58 -33.12 -0.06
N GLN A 211 -19.47 -33.84 1.07
CA GLN A 211 -18.29 -34.64 1.42
C GLN A 211 -17.96 -35.74 0.39
N ARG A 212 -18.86 -36.01 -0.60
CA ARG A 212 -18.62 -36.99 -1.66
C ARG A 212 -17.76 -36.48 -2.80
N THR A 213 -17.52 -35.18 -2.88
CA THR A 213 -16.75 -34.57 -3.97
C THR A 213 -15.23 -34.63 -3.74
N TYR A 214 -14.79 -35.07 -2.55
CA TYR A 214 -13.37 -35.16 -2.17
C TYR A 214 -12.98 -36.61 -1.82
N LYS A 215 -13.17 -37.53 -2.79
CA LYS A 215 -12.53 -38.84 -2.76
C LYS A 215 -11.52 -38.97 -3.88
#